data_f9f6c9ffd064256f145894bf0df43fe3
#
_entry.id   f9f6c9ffd064256f145894bf0df43fe3
#
_cell.length_a   1.000
_cell.length_b   1.000
_cell.length_c   1.000
_cell.angle_alpha   90.00
_cell.angle_beta   90.00
_cell.angle_gamma   90.00
#
_symmetry.space_group_name_H-M   'P 1'
#
loop_
_entity.id
_entity.type
_entity.pdbx_description
1 polymer ?
#
loop_
_entity_poly.entity_id
_entity_poly.type
_entity_poly.pdbx_seq_one_letter_code
_entity_poly.pdbx_strand_id
1 'polypeptide(L)'
;MRPVTDKHNVSRAKLAYLIDATAAPVCIIAPISSWAAAVSGFVEGEDGITLFVHAIPYNFYALLTIFMMVAMVLMKVEFGTMGVHETNALKGDIYTTPARPYANAAEDEKSNPRGKVIDLLIPIVSLVICCVIGMIYTGGFFSGTDFVTAFSQSDASVG
;
A
#
# COMPACT_ATOMS: atom_id res chain seq x y z
N MET A 1 4.00 0.24 12.58
CA MET A 1 2.58 0.61 12.80
C MET A 1 2.02 0.10 14.13
N ARG A 2 2.32 -1.14 14.56
CA ARG A 2 1.81 -1.72 15.82
C ARG A 2 1.94 -0.80 17.05
N PRO A 3 3.10 -0.19 17.36
CA PRO A 3 3.24 0.62 18.57
C PRO A 3 2.32 1.85 18.60
N VAL A 4 1.96 2.38 17.43
CA VAL A 4 1.06 3.54 17.32
C VAL A 4 -0.38 3.10 17.53
N THR A 5 -0.81 2.01 16.86
CA THR A 5 -2.18 1.49 16.99
C THR A 5 -2.49 0.98 18.39
N ASP A 6 -1.49 0.39 19.07
CA ASP A 6 -1.66 -0.10 20.45
C ASP A 6 -1.89 1.04 21.44
N LYS A 7 -1.20 2.17 21.25
CA LYS A 7 -1.44 3.38 22.06
C LYS A 7 -2.84 3.96 21.89
N HIS A 8 -3.47 3.72 20.76
CA HIS A 8 -4.82 4.21 20.45
C HIS A 8 -5.90 3.12 20.64
N ASN A 9 -5.56 1.99 21.25
CA ASN A 9 -6.48 0.88 21.52
C ASN A 9 -7.22 0.38 20.27
N VAL A 10 -6.55 0.35 19.12
CA VAL A 10 -7.11 -0.20 17.89
C VAL A 10 -6.93 -1.71 17.90
N SER A 11 -8.01 -2.46 17.64
CA SER A 11 -7.97 -3.91 17.62
C SER A 11 -7.01 -4.46 16.55
N ARG A 12 -6.36 -5.58 16.85
CA ARG A 12 -5.47 -6.26 15.88
C ARG A 12 -6.21 -6.69 14.61
N ALA A 13 -7.47 -7.08 14.76
CA ALA A 13 -8.32 -7.44 13.63
C ALA A 13 -8.57 -6.26 12.70
N LYS A 14 -8.88 -5.08 13.25
CA LYS A 14 -9.07 -3.85 12.46
C LYS A 14 -7.79 -3.42 11.77
N LEU A 15 -6.67 -3.48 12.46
CA LEU A 15 -5.37 -3.17 11.86
C LEU A 15 -5.05 -4.09 10.68
N ALA A 16 -5.25 -5.41 10.86
CA ALA A 16 -5.04 -6.37 9.79
C ALA A 16 -5.96 -6.12 8.59
N TYR A 17 -7.24 -5.88 8.85
CA TYR A 17 -8.21 -5.54 7.81
C TYR A 17 -7.82 -4.27 7.03
N LEU A 18 -7.43 -3.21 7.72
CA LEU A 18 -7.03 -1.96 7.07
C LEU A 18 -5.79 -2.14 6.19
N ILE A 19 -4.80 -2.89 6.65
CA ILE A 19 -3.58 -3.17 5.87
C ILE A 19 -3.94 -3.98 4.62
N ASP A 20 -4.72 -5.04 4.76
CA ASP A 20 -5.12 -5.91 3.67
C ASP A 20 -6.01 -5.17 2.67
N ALA A 21 -7.03 -4.48 3.15
CA ALA A 21 -7.99 -3.76 2.32
C ALA A 21 -7.40 -2.53 1.59
N THR A 22 -6.27 -1.97 2.05
CA THR A 22 -5.59 -0.85 1.35
C THR A 22 -4.63 -1.33 0.29
N ALA A 23 -4.05 -2.52 0.43
CA ALA A 23 -2.97 -2.99 -0.43
C ALA A 23 -3.38 -3.07 -1.90
N ALA A 24 -4.45 -3.79 -2.21
CA ALA A 24 -4.92 -3.99 -3.58
C ALA A 24 -5.44 -2.70 -4.24
N PRO A 25 -6.37 -1.93 -3.63
CA PRO A 25 -6.88 -0.70 -4.23
C PRO A 25 -5.80 0.34 -4.53
N VAL A 26 -4.82 0.49 -3.64
CA VAL A 26 -3.72 1.43 -3.84
C VAL A 26 -2.84 0.98 -5.02
N CYS A 27 -2.50 -0.30 -5.11
CA CYS A 27 -1.72 -0.83 -6.23
C CYS A 27 -2.44 -0.70 -7.57
N ILE A 28 -3.77 -0.88 -7.59
CA ILE A 28 -4.57 -0.79 -8.83
C ILE A 28 -4.71 0.67 -9.31
N ILE A 29 -4.65 1.66 -8.42
CA ILE A 29 -4.71 3.08 -8.80
C ILE A 29 -3.33 3.64 -9.10
N ALA A 30 -2.26 3.09 -8.52
CA ALA A 30 -0.92 3.60 -8.70
C ALA A 30 -0.42 3.36 -10.14
N PRO A 31 -0.12 4.42 -10.91
CA PRO A 31 0.34 4.27 -12.30
C PRO A 31 1.73 3.64 -12.39
N ILE A 32 2.48 3.66 -11.29
CA ILE A 32 3.78 2.99 -11.17
C ILE A 32 3.58 1.74 -10.31
N SER A 33 3.01 0.70 -10.91
CA SER A 33 2.77 -0.57 -10.22
C SER A 33 2.90 -1.74 -11.20
N SER A 34 3.07 -2.93 -10.66
CA SER A 34 3.07 -4.16 -11.46
C SER A 34 1.76 -4.37 -12.23
N TRP A 35 0.65 -3.83 -11.74
CA TRP A 35 -0.63 -3.86 -12.43
C TRP A 35 -0.65 -2.96 -13.66
N ALA A 36 -0.08 -1.76 -13.56
CA ALA A 36 0.06 -0.85 -14.70
C ALA A 36 0.93 -1.50 -15.80
N ALA A 37 2.03 -2.12 -15.42
CA ALA A 37 2.90 -2.85 -16.34
C ALA A 37 2.17 -4.03 -17.01
N ALA A 38 1.41 -4.82 -16.24
CA ALA A 38 0.64 -5.94 -16.78
C ALA A 38 -0.43 -5.47 -17.78
N VAL A 39 -1.19 -4.40 -17.45
CA VAL A 39 -2.21 -3.86 -18.35
C VAL A 39 -1.60 -3.30 -19.63
N SER A 40 -0.46 -2.63 -19.52
CA SER A 40 0.27 -2.10 -20.69
C SER A 40 0.69 -3.20 -21.68
N GLY A 41 0.99 -4.39 -21.19
CA GLY A 41 1.36 -5.54 -22.02
C GLY A 41 0.20 -6.17 -22.82
N PHE A 42 -1.06 -5.83 -22.50
CA PHE A 42 -2.22 -6.38 -23.22
C PHE A 42 -2.68 -5.52 -24.40
N VAL A 43 -2.20 -4.30 -24.52
CA VAL A 43 -2.64 -3.36 -25.57
C VAL A 43 -1.50 -3.12 -26.56
N GLU A 44 -1.67 -3.62 -27.76
CA GLU A 44 -0.75 -3.37 -28.87
C GLU A 44 -1.14 -2.05 -29.57
N GLY A 45 -0.20 -1.13 -29.70
CA GLY A 45 -0.36 0.08 -30.51
C GLY A 45 -0.81 1.35 -29.77
N GLU A 46 -1.12 1.28 -28.48
CA GLU A 46 -1.41 2.45 -27.64
C GLU A 46 -0.44 2.55 -26.45
N ASP A 47 -0.27 3.75 -25.92
CA ASP A 47 0.50 3.94 -24.71
C ASP A 47 -0.25 3.35 -23.50
N GLY A 48 0.22 2.21 -23.01
CA GLY A 48 -0.42 1.46 -21.96
C GLY A 48 -0.54 2.23 -20.64
N ILE A 49 0.37 3.16 -20.35
CA ILE A 49 0.29 4.02 -19.16
C ILE A 49 -0.87 5.00 -19.30
N THR A 50 -1.02 5.60 -20.47
CA THR A 50 -2.14 6.51 -20.75
C THR A 50 -3.47 5.77 -20.62
N LEU A 51 -3.58 4.57 -21.18
CA LEU A 51 -4.77 3.73 -21.05
C LEU A 51 -5.07 3.40 -19.58
N PHE A 52 -4.04 3.03 -18.81
CA PHE A 52 -4.18 2.72 -17.40
C PHE A 52 -4.70 3.91 -16.59
N VAL A 53 -4.13 5.10 -16.81
CA VAL A 53 -4.57 6.35 -16.13
C VAL A 53 -6.02 6.68 -16.48
N HIS A 54 -6.42 6.52 -17.75
CA HIS A 54 -7.81 6.70 -18.17
C HIS A 54 -8.77 5.67 -17.55
N ALA A 55 -8.30 4.47 -17.21
CA ALA A 55 -9.11 3.43 -16.57
C ALA A 55 -9.33 3.66 -15.06
N ILE A 56 -8.48 4.46 -14.40
CA ILE A 56 -8.57 4.71 -12.94
C ILE A 56 -9.98 5.14 -12.49
N PRO A 57 -10.64 6.16 -13.11
CA PRO A 57 -11.96 6.61 -12.67
C PRO A 57 -13.08 5.58 -12.88
N TYR A 58 -12.84 4.56 -13.71
CA TYR A 58 -13.79 3.46 -13.93
C TYR A 58 -13.52 2.26 -13.03
N ASN A 59 -12.46 2.29 -12.23
CA ASN A 59 -12.17 1.24 -11.26
C ASN A 59 -12.98 1.45 -9.97
N PHE A 60 -14.28 1.12 -10.06
CA PHE A 60 -15.21 1.29 -8.94
C PHE A 60 -14.82 0.48 -7.70
N TYR A 61 -14.19 -0.69 -7.86
CA TYR A 61 -13.72 -1.48 -6.72
C TYR A 61 -12.74 -0.69 -5.87
N ALA A 62 -11.70 -0.15 -6.47
CA ALA A 62 -10.67 0.58 -5.76
C ALA A 62 -11.21 1.87 -5.13
N LEU A 63 -12.01 2.63 -5.88
CA LEU A 63 -12.60 3.89 -5.40
C LEU A 63 -13.57 3.65 -4.24
N LEU A 64 -14.49 2.68 -4.38
CA LEU A 64 -15.47 2.37 -3.34
C LEU A 64 -14.82 1.77 -2.09
N THR A 65 -13.79 0.93 -2.25
CA THR A 65 -13.07 0.35 -1.10
C THR A 65 -12.35 1.44 -0.32
N ILE A 66 -11.65 2.36 -0.98
CA ILE A 66 -10.98 3.49 -0.32
C ILE A 66 -12.02 4.37 0.37
N PHE A 67 -13.11 4.70 -0.33
CA PHE A 67 -14.19 5.49 0.25
C PHE A 67 -14.80 4.82 1.49
N MET A 68 -15.08 3.52 1.42
CA MET A 68 -15.62 2.75 2.54
C MET A 68 -14.67 2.75 3.73
N MET A 69 -13.35 2.57 3.51
CA MET A 69 -12.36 2.60 4.58
C MET A 69 -12.28 3.97 5.25
N VAL A 70 -12.26 5.04 4.46
CA VAL A 70 -12.25 6.40 4.99
C VAL A 70 -13.53 6.66 5.79
N ALA A 71 -14.68 6.26 5.26
CA ALA A 71 -15.96 6.39 5.95
C ALA A 71 -16.00 5.63 7.27
N MET A 72 -15.51 4.38 7.30
CA MET A 72 -15.43 3.58 8.53
C MET A 72 -14.56 4.25 9.60
N VAL A 73 -13.41 4.79 9.20
CA VAL A 73 -12.50 5.46 10.13
C VAL A 73 -13.12 6.77 10.67
N LEU A 74 -13.71 7.58 9.80
CA LEU A 74 -14.29 8.87 10.19
C LEU A 74 -15.58 8.72 11.00
N MET A 75 -16.46 7.81 10.58
CA MET A 75 -17.75 7.59 11.26
C MET A 75 -17.64 6.68 12.48
N LYS A 76 -16.49 6.03 12.67
CA LYS A 76 -16.26 5.04 13.75
C LYS A 76 -17.33 3.93 13.75
N VAL A 77 -17.81 3.56 12.58
CA VAL A 77 -18.81 2.51 12.41
C VAL A 77 -18.08 1.19 12.19
N GLU A 78 -18.45 0.20 12.97
CA GLU A 78 -17.89 -1.14 12.91
C GLU A 78 -18.97 -2.14 12.48
N PHE A 79 -18.62 -3.04 11.58
CA PHE A 79 -19.57 -4.03 11.05
C PHE A 79 -19.30 -5.42 11.60
N GLY A 80 -20.35 -6.14 11.96
CA GLY A 80 -20.31 -7.55 12.32
C GLY A 80 -19.35 -7.86 13.49
N THR A 81 -18.52 -8.87 13.31
CA THR A 81 -17.55 -9.32 14.33
C THR A 81 -16.46 -8.29 14.62
N MET A 82 -16.17 -7.37 13.68
CA MET A 82 -15.20 -6.31 13.89
C MET A 82 -15.58 -5.40 15.08
N GLY A 83 -16.88 -5.12 15.25
CA GLY A 83 -17.38 -4.34 16.37
C GLY A 83 -17.08 -4.98 17.73
N VAL A 84 -17.11 -6.32 17.83
CA VAL A 84 -16.74 -7.04 19.06
C VAL A 84 -15.25 -6.85 19.36
N HIS A 85 -14.39 -6.98 18.35
CA HIS A 85 -12.95 -6.79 18.50
C HIS A 85 -12.61 -5.37 18.93
N GLU A 86 -13.27 -4.38 18.35
CA GLU A 86 -13.03 -2.97 18.68
C GLU A 86 -13.55 -2.62 20.09
N THR A 87 -14.73 -3.13 20.48
CA THR A 87 -15.28 -2.95 21.82
C THR A 87 -14.34 -3.54 22.89
N ASN A 88 -13.74 -4.70 22.62
CA ASN A 88 -12.78 -5.31 23.53
C ASN A 88 -11.45 -4.55 23.55
N ALA A 89 -11.01 -4.03 22.42
CA ALA A 89 -9.80 -3.21 22.34
C ALA A 89 -9.94 -1.93 23.17
N LEU A 90 -11.10 -1.29 23.15
CA LEU A 90 -11.40 -0.12 24.01
C LEU A 90 -11.33 -0.48 25.51
N LYS A 91 -11.60 -1.73 25.87
CA LYS A 91 -11.46 -2.24 27.25
C LYS A 91 -10.02 -2.69 27.58
N GLY A 92 -9.10 -2.56 26.65
CA GLY A 92 -7.70 -2.92 26.81
C GLY A 92 -7.30 -4.29 26.25
N ASP A 93 -8.26 -5.08 25.73
CA ASP A 93 -7.97 -6.37 25.08
C ASP A 93 -7.96 -6.23 23.56
N ILE A 94 -6.79 -5.91 23.01
CA ILE A 94 -6.58 -5.69 21.57
C ILE A 94 -6.63 -6.98 20.74
N TYR A 95 -6.65 -8.17 21.38
CA TYR A 95 -6.63 -9.47 20.70
C TYR A 95 -8.00 -10.14 20.63
N THR A 96 -8.84 -9.96 21.65
CA THR A 96 -10.19 -10.57 21.81
C THR A 96 -10.16 -12.12 21.92
N THR A 97 -9.19 -12.81 21.33
CA THR A 97 -9.10 -14.26 21.30
C THR A 97 -8.09 -14.79 22.34
N PRO A 98 -8.31 -15.99 22.94
CA PRO A 98 -7.36 -16.61 23.88
C PRO A 98 -5.99 -16.87 23.26
N ALA A 99 -5.98 -17.23 21.98
CA ALA A 99 -4.76 -17.34 21.20
C ALA A 99 -4.28 -15.93 20.87
N ARG A 100 -3.33 -15.44 21.63
CA ARG A 100 -2.71 -14.11 21.43
C ARG A 100 -1.47 -14.25 20.54
N PRO A 101 -1.62 -14.42 19.22
CA PRO A 101 -0.47 -14.59 18.33
C PRO A 101 0.39 -13.33 18.40
N TYR A 102 1.68 -13.51 18.59
CA TYR A 102 2.65 -12.40 18.68
C TYR A 102 2.49 -11.46 19.89
N ALA A 103 1.83 -11.90 20.98
CA ALA A 103 1.76 -11.09 22.20
C ALA A 103 3.16 -10.80 22.74
N ASN A 104 4.07 -11.77 22.69
CA ASN A 104 5.46 -11.63 23.14
C ASN A 104 6.34 -10.86 22.15
N ALA A 105 5.94 -10.74 20.88
CA ALA A 105 6.70 -9.99 19.90
C ALA A 105 6.75 -8.48 20.21
N ALA A 106 5.82 -7.97 21.03
CA ALA A 106 5.88 -6.60 21.53
C ALA A 106 6.95 -6.41 22.61
N GLU A 107 7.34 -7.47 23.31
CA GLU A 107 8.44 -7.45 24.29
C GLU A 107 9.80 -7.58 23.58
N ASP A 108 9.86 -8.33 22.48
CA ASP A 108 11.06 -8.47 21.65
C ASP A 108 11.31 -7.24 20.74
N GLU A 109 10.26 -6.54 20.35
CA GLU A 109 10.35 -5.23 19.69
C GLU A 109 10.65 -4.13 20.73
N LYS A 110 11.76 -4.24 21.46
CA LYS A 110 12.34 -3.09 22.16
C LYS A 110 12.63 -2.05 21.09
N SER A 111 11.70 -1.09 20.97
CA SER A 111 11.87 0.06 20.10
C SER A 111 13.27 0.63 20.35
N ASN A 112 14.14 0.53 19.36
CA ASN A 112 15.47 1.09 19.48
C ASN A 112 15.29 2.60 19.70
N PRO A 113 15.66 3.14 20.89
CA PRO A 113 15.47 4.57 21.19
C PRO A 113 16.28 5.49 20.27
N ARG A 114 17.18 4.92 19.48
CA ARG A 114 17.96 5.63 18.45
C ARG A 114 17.33 5.58 17.06
N GLY A 115 16.25 4.78 16.85
CA GLY A 115 15.54 4.69 15.59
C GLY A 115 14.92 6.04 15.23
N LYS A 116 15.27 6.56 14.07
CA LYS A 116 14.71 7.81 13.53
C LYS A 116 13.77 7.49 12.36
N VAL A 117 12.82 8.36 12.12
CA VAL A 117 11.93 8.26 10.94
C VAL A 117 12.73 8.18 9.64
N ILE A 118 13.90 8.78 9.61
CA ILE A 118 14.82 8.78 8.47
C ILE A 118 15.30 7.36 8.11
N ASP A 119 15.43 6.47 9.09
CA ASP A 119 15.87 5.08 8.87
C ASP A 119 14.81 4.28 8.07
N LEU A 120 13.54 4.73 8.12
CA LEU A 120 12.47 4.20 7.28
C LEU A 120 12.41 4.90 5.92
N LEU A 121 12.65 6.21 5.88
CA LEU A 121 12.53 7.00 4.66
C LEU A 121 13.66 6.69 3.67
N ILE A 122 14.89 6.50 4.15
CA ILE A 122 16.05 6.24 3.29
C ILE A 122 15.83 5.02 2.39
N PRO A 123 15.45 3.83 2.89
CA PRO A 123 15.22 2.66 2.05
C PRO A 123 14.09 2.89 1.02
N ILE A 124 12.99 3.55 1.43
CA ILE A 124 11.85 3.81 0.55
C ILE A 124 12.26 4.76 -0.59
N VAL A 125 12.91 5.88 -0.24
CA VAL A 125 13.38 6.86 -1.24
C VAL A 125 14.41 6.23 -2.16
N SER A 126 15.35 5.46 -1.61
CA SER A 126 16.36 4.75 -2.41
C SER A 126 15.71 3.77 -3.39
N LEU A 127 14.73 2.99 -2.93
CA LEU A 127 13.99 2.06 -3.78
C LEU A 127 13.26 2.79 -4.91
N VAL A 128 12.54 3.87 -4.60
CA VAL A 128 11.85 4.68 -5.63
C VAL A 128 12.84 5.23 -6.66
N ILE A 129 13.97 5.78 -6.22
CA ILE A 129 14.99 6.30 -7.12
C ILE A 129 15.55 5.18 -8.01
N CYS A 130 15.88 4.03 -7.43
CA CYS A 130 16.39 2.89 -8.19
C CYS A 130 15.36 2.37 -9.21
N CYS A 131 14.08 2.27 -8.84
CA CYS A 131 13.01 1.89 -9.77
C CYS A 131 12.88 2.88 -10.93
N VAL A 132 12.88 4.19 -10.65
CA VAL A 132 12.80 5.22 -11.70
C VAL A 132 14.01 5.14 -12.64
N ILE A 133 15.22 4.99 -12.10
CA ILE A 133 16.43 4.82 -12.90
C ILE A 133 16.34 3.55 -13.76
N GLY A 134 15.89 2.43 -13.18
CA GLY A 134 15.70 1.17 -13.90
C GLY A 134 14.72 1.30 -15.06
N MET A 135 13.57 1.97 -14.84
CA MET A 135 12.57 2.21 -15.88
C MET A 135 13.11 3.10 -17.01
N ILE A 136 13.85 4.16 -16.68
CA ILE A 136 14.48 5.04 -17.67
C ILE A 136 15.56 4.29 -18.47
N TYR A 137 16.32 3.41 -17.81
CA TYR A 137 17.35 2.60 -18.44
C TYR A 137 16.76 1.59 -19.43
N THR A 138 15.72 0.83 -19.00
CA THR A 138 15.04 -0.16 -19.84
C THR A 138 14.26 0.49 -20.98
N GLY A 139 13.72 1.69 -20.79
CA GLY A 139 13.04 2.47 -21.82
C GLY A 139 13.93 3.11 -22.88
N GLY A 140 15.26 2.91 -22.82
CA GLY A 140 16.19 3.35 -23.85
C GLY A 140 16.49 4.87 -23.85
N PHE A 141 16.32 5.54 -22.75
CA PHE A 141 16.65 6.98 -22.61
C PHE A 141 18.09 7.28 -23.02
N PHE A 142 19.05 6.44 -22.65
CA PHE A 142 20.45 6.58 -23.01
C PHE A 142 20.73 6.31 -24.50
N SER A 143 19.74 5.81 -25.24
CA SER A 143 19.79 5.59 -26.70
C SER A 143 19.23 6.79 -27.48
N GLY A 144 18.86 7.88 -26.80
CA GLY A 144 18.41 9.14 -27.41
C GLY A 144 16.90 9.31 -27.51
N THR A 145 16.12 8.48 -26.81
CA THR A 145 14.66 8.67 -26.67
C THR A 145 14.33 9.75 -25.66
N ASP A 146 13.24 10.48 -25.88
CA ASP A 146 12.74 11.48 -24.94
C ASP A 146 12.32 10.81 -23.61
N PHE A 147 12.46 11.55 -22.49
CA PHE A 147 12.17 11.06 -21.14
C PHE A 147 10.78 10.44 -21.00
N VAL A 148 9.75 11.11 -21.53
CA VAL A 148 8.36 10.65 -21.46
C VAL A 148 8.19 9.35 -22.25
N THR A 149 8.77 9.27 -23.43
CA THR A 149 8.72 8.07 -24.28
C THR A 149 9.51 6.94 -23.66
N ALA A 150 10.68 7.21 -23.10
CA ALA A 150 11.47 6.18 -22.39
C ALA A 150 10.73 5.62 -21.18
N PHE A 151 10.03 6.47 -20.43
CA PHE A 151 9.26 6.04 -19.28
C PHE A 151 8.02 5.21 -19.67
N SER A 152 7.32 5.59 -20.77
CA SER A 152 6.12 4.88 -21.23
C SER A 152 6.43 3.54 -21.91
N GLN A 153 7.61 3.43 -22.54
CA GLN A 153 8.08 2.19 -23.17
C GLN A 153 8.92 1.31 -22.25
N SER A 154 9.07 1.70 -20.99
CA SER A 154 9.83 0.92 -20.04
C SER A 154 9.16 -0.41 -19.73
N ASP A 155 9.91 -1.50 -19.73
CA ASP A 155 9.45 -2.80 -19.26
C ASP A 155 9.63 -2.90 -17.74
N ALA A 156 8.55 -2.61 -17.02
CA ALA A 156 8.54 -2.65 -15.55
C ALA A 156 8.71 -4.09 -14.99
N SER A 157 8.70 -5.12 -15.83
CA SER A 157 8.95 -6.51 -15.43
C SER A 157 10.43 -6.85 -15.35
N VAL A 158 11.29 -6.03 -15.95
CA VAL A 158 12.75 -6.25 -16.05
C VAL A 158 13.53 -5.35 -15.08
N GLY A 159 12.91 -4.32 -14.53
CA GLY A 159 13.53 -3.33 -13.63
C GLY A 159 13.58 -3.72 -12.17
#